data_297f930b56efe4639bcf7dd7910c5d39
#
_entry.id   297f930b56efe4639bcf7dd7910c5d39
#
_cell.length_a   1.000
_cell.length_b   1.000
_cell.length_c   1.000
_cell.angle_alpha   90.00
_cell.angle_beta   90.00
_cell.angle_gamma   90.00
#
_symmetry.space_group_name_H-M   'P 1'
#
loop_
_entity.id
_entity.type
_entity.pdbx_description
1 polymer ?
#
loop_
_entity_poly.entity_id
_entity_poly.type
_entity_poly.pdbx_seq_one_letter_code
_entity_poly.pdbx_strand_id
1 'polypeptide(L)'
;GAVAFGVGTSEVEMVLASQCILQGKPRAMRITVDGTLPSGTEAKDIILHIIARITASGGTDHFIEFAGEAIRSLSMEGRMTVCNMSIECGARGGMIAPDQTTFDYLRGRERAPQGEAFDAAVARWRELYSDADARFDREYRFDAAEIAPMITYGTNPGMGMAVDAAIPVDADPKALEYMGFDAGERLLGKPVDYVFVGSCTNGRIEDLRRFARLVEGRRKAPEVTAWIVPGSKAVEAAAKAEGLDRILAAAGFELRQPGCSACLAMNADKIPAGKYCVSTSNRNFEGRQGPGARTLLSGVAVAAAAAVSGRIADPRELFGFPPDD
;
A
#
# COMPACT_ATOMS: atom_id res chain seq x y z
N GLY A 1 16.46 4.89 11.80
CA GLY A 1 16.85 4.66 13.16
C GLY A 1 15.82 5.06 14.21
N ALA A 2 14.56 5.34 13.86
CA ALA A 2 13.50 5.61 14.83
C ALA A 2 12.35 4.63 14.62
N VAL A 3 11.74 4.18 15.72
CA VAL A 3 10.50 3.39 15.68
C VAL A 3 9.33 4.36 15.46
N ALA A 4 8.47 4.05 14.51
CA ALA A 4 7.24 4.78 14.25
C ALA A 4 6.07 3.81 14.13
N PHE A 5 4.95 4.12 14.78
CA PHE A 5 3.73 3.33 14.70
C PHE A 5 2.50 4.23 14.82
N GLY A 6 1.38 3.76 14.29
CA GLY A 6 0.12 4.48 14.37
C GLY A 6 -0.52 4.39 15.74
N VAL A 7 -1.13 5.48 16.19
CA VAL A 7 -1.93 5.53 17.42
C VAL A 7 -3.38 5.87 17.09
N GLY A 8 -4.30 5.39 17.93
CA GLY A 8 -5.72 5.73 17.82
C GLY A 8 -6.02 7.15 18.30
N THR A 9 -7.17 7.69 17.93
CA THR A 9 -7.57 9.06 18.29
C THR A 9 -7.61 9.28 19.81
N SER A 10 -8.07 8.29 20.57
CA SER A 10 -8.10 8.35 22.05
C SER A 10 -6.70 8.37 22.68
N GLU A 11 -5.73 7.72 22.03
CA GLU A 11 -4.34 7.71 22.48
C GLU A 11 -3.65 9.05 22.17
N VAL A 12 -4.05 9.73 21.09
CA VAL A 12 -3.51 11.05 20.71
C VAL A 12 -3.74 12.07 21.83
N GLU A 13 -4.90 12.08 22.48
CA GLU A 13 -5.19 12.96 23.59
C GLU A 13 -4.21 12.73 24.76
N MET A 14 -3.97 11.48 25.12
CA MET A 14 -2.99 11.11 26.15
C MET A 14 -1.57 11.54 25.77
N VAL A 15 -1.16 11.32 24.51
CA VAL A 15 0.16 11.71 24.02
C VAL A 15 0.34 13.23 24.04
N LEU A 16 -0.68 14.00 23.67
CA LEU A 16 -0.63 15.46 23.72
C LEU A 16 -0.52 15.98 25.16
N ALA A 17 -1.19 15.34 26.11
CA ALA A 17 -1.19 15.74 27.51
C ALA A 17 0.08 15.33 28.26
N SER A 18 0.61 14.12 28.00
CA SER A 18 1.67 13.51 28.81
C SER A 18 2.97 13.21 28.05
N GLN A 19 2.96 13.29 26.71
CA GLN A 19 4.01 12.82 25.80
C GLN A 19 4.38 11.33 26.01
N CYS A 20 3.48 10.57 26.61
CA CYS A 20 3.64 9.17 26.90
C CYS A 20 2.47 8.35 26.39
N ILE A 21 2.73 7.10 26.09
CA ILE A 21 1.73 6.09 25.78
C ILE A 21 2.10 4.79 26.46
N LEU A 22 1.10 4.13 27.06
CA LEU A 22 1.31 2.82 27.67
C LEU A 22 1.25 1.74 26.60
N GLN A 23 2.35 1.01 26.44
CA GLN A 23 2.45 -0.09 25.46
C GLN A 23 2.93 -1.37 26.12
N GLY A 24 2.29 -2.50 25.83
CA GLY A 24 2.85 -3.80 26.10
C GLY A 24 4.07 -4.05 25.20
N LYS A 25 5.12 -4.69 25.73
CA LYS A 25 6.27 -5.09 24.90
C LYS A 25 5.81 -6.11 23.86
N PRO A 26 5.89 -5.80 22.55
CA PRO A 26 5.52 -6.75 21.51
C PRO A 26 6.52 -7.89 21.41
N ARG A 27 6.09 -9.01 20.88
CA ARG A 27 6.94 -10.11 20.40
C ARG A 27 7.65 -9.69 19.12
N ALA A 28 8.74 -10.35 18.80
CA ALA A 28 9.48 -10.12 17.56
C ALA A 28 9.02 -11.11 16.46
N MET A 29 8.74 -10.59 15.28
CA MET A 29 8.47 -11.40 14.09
C MET A 29 9.41 -10.98 12.96
N ARG A 30 9.93 -11.95 12.21
CA ARG A 30 10.64 -11.68 10.96
C ARG A 30 9.83 -12.22 9.77
N ILE A 31 9.71 -11.38 8.73
CA ILE A 31 9.14 -11.77 7.45
C ILE A 31 10.21 -11.51 6.39
N THR A 32 10.69 -12.57 5.77
CA THR A 32 11.71 -12.52 4.73
C THR A 32 11.07 -12.76 3.37
N VAL A 33 11.34 -11.86 2.41
CA VAL A 33 10.92 -12.01 1.01
C VAL A 33 12.19 -12.02 0.17
N ASP A 34 12.58 -13.19 -0.30
CA ASP A 34 13.79 -13.38 -1.09
C ASP A 34 13.46 -13.48 -2.59
N GLY A 35 14.48 -13.27 -3.42
CA GLY A 35 14.36 -13.30 -4.88
C GLY A 35 13.96 -11.94 -5.49
N THR A 36 13.66 -11.97 -6.78
CA THR A 36 13.32 -10.79 -7.58
C THR A 36 11.82 -10.76 -7.85
N LEU A 37 11.22 -9.58 -7.68
CA LEU A 37 9.80 -9.39 -7.98
C LEU A 37 9.55 -9.51 -9.49
N PRO A 38 8.46 -10.19 -9.91
CA PRO A 38 8.03 -10.17 -11.29
C PRO A 38 7.66 -8.76 -11.76
N SER A 39 7.92 -8.47 -13.03
CA SER A 39 7.55 -7.19 -13.64
C SER A 39 6.07 -6.88 -13.45
N GLY A 40 5.77 -5.62 -13.18
CA GLY A 40 4.40 -5.15 -12.94
C GLY A 40 3.90 -5.36 -11.51
N THR A 41 4.73 -5.93 -10.61
CA THR A 41 4.42 -5.99 -9.17
C THR A 41 4.96 -4.78 -8.41
N GLU A 42 4.40 -4.48 -7.27
CA GLU A 42 4.68 -3.30 -6.47
C GLU A 42 4.80 -3.66 -4.98
N ALA A 43 5.34 -2.74 -4.18
CA ALA A 43 5.43 -2.91 -2.73
C ALA A 43 4.08 -3.23 -2.07
N LYS A 44 2.97 -2.72 -2.63
CA LYS A 44 1.61 -3.01 -2.17
C LYS A 44 1.24 -4.46 -2.39
N ASP A 45 1.68 -5.07 -3.49
CA ASP A 45 1.40 -6.47 -3.79
C ASP A 45 2.15 -7.38 -2.81
N ILE A 46 3.39 -7.03 -2.45
CA ILE A 46 4.15 -7.77 -1.42
C ILE A 46 3.35 -7.84 -0.12
N ILE A 47 2.93 -6.70 0.40
CA ILE A 47 2.27 -6.67 1.71
C ILE A 47 0.86 -7.28 1.66
N LEU A 48 0.11 -7.12 0.57
CA LEU A 48 -1.17 -7.79 0.38
C LEU A 48 -1.00 -9.31 0.27
N HIS A 49 0.03 -9.78 -0.44
CA HIS A 49 0.35 -11.21 -0.51
C HIS A 49 0.68 -11.78 0.87
N ILE A 50 1.53 -11.09 1.64
CA ILE A 50 1.87 -11.49 3.01
C ILE A 50 0.61 -11.58 3.87
N ILE A 51 -0.21 -10.52 3.88
CA ILE A 51 -1.43 -10.47 4.71
C ILE A 51 -2.43 -11.57 4.30
N ALA A 52 -2.56 -11.86 3.01
CA ALA A 52 -3.41 -12.95 2.53
C ALA A 52 -2.95 -14.32 3.04
N ARG A 53 -1.64 -14.52 3.29
CA ARG A 53 -1.06 -15.79 3.76
C ARG A 53 -1.05 -15.93 5.28
N ILE A 54 -0.76 -14.82 6.02
CA ILE A 54 -0.71 -14.86 7.48
C ILE A 54 -2.01 -14.40 8.15
N THR A 55 -2.98 -13.95 7.37
CA THR A 55 -4.28 -13.37 7.76
C THR A 55 -4.19 -11.94 8.33
N ALA A 56 -5.36 -11.28 8.44
CA ALA A 56 -5.47 -9.93 9.03
C ALA A 56 -5.16 -9.88 10.55
N SER A 57 -4.93 -11.01 11.20
CA SER A 57 -4.57 -11.12 12.61
C SER A 57 -3.23 -11.84 12.87
N GLY A 58 -2.54 -12.28 11.81
CA GLY A 58 -1.31 -13.08 11.93
C GLY A 58 -0.16 -12.37 12.63
N GLY A 59 -0.13 -11.03 12.58
CA GLY A 59 0.87 -10.20 13.25
C GLY A 59 0.48 -9.71 14.65
N THR A 60 -0.68 -10.15 15.18
CA THR A 60 -1.15 -9.68 16.50
C THR A 60 -0.07 -9.87 17.58
N ASP A 61 0.12 -8.85 18.41
CA ASP A 61 1.12 -8.74 19.46
C ASP A 61 2.58 -8.78 19.01
N HIS A 62 2.85 -8.66 17.70
CA HIS A 62 4.21 -8.62 17.18
C HIS A 62 4.60 -7.25 16.64
N PHE A 63 5.90 -6.99 16.66
CA PHE A 63 6.55 -5.98 15.84
C PHE A 63 7.30 -6.73 14.72
N ILE A 64 7.10 -6.33 13.46
CA ILE A 64 7.60 -7.09 12.31
C ILE A 64 8.88 -6.46 11.78
N GLU A 65 9.94 -7.25 11.64
CA GLU A 65 11.09 -6.94 10.81
C GLU A 65 10.86 -7.55 9.42
N PHE A 66 10.81 -6.69 8.39
CA PHE A 66 10.81 -7.13 7.01
C PHE A 66 12.22 -7.19 6.48
N ALA A 67 12.59 -8.31 5.88
CA ALA A 67 13.93 -8.61 5.38
C ALA A 67 13.86 -9.33 4.03
N GLY A 68 15.02 -9.64 3.45
CA GLY A 68 15.14 -10.34 2.18
C GLY A 68 15.54 -9.44 1.02
N GLU A 69 15.87 -10.05 -0.10
CA GLU A 69 16.39 -9.35 -1.27
C GLU A 69 15.33 -8.43 -1.89
N ALA A 70 14.10 -8.93 -2.07
CA ALA A 70 12.99 -8.16 -2.61
C ALA A 70 12.64 -6.94 -1.73
N ILE A 71 12.76 -7.05 -0.40
CA ILE A 71 12.53 -5.91 0.51
C ILE A 71 13.64 -4.87 0.39
N ARG A 72 14.91 -5.32 0.26
CA ARG A 72 16.05 -4.40 0.11
C ARG A 72 16.03 -3.66 -1.22
N SER A 73 15.51 -4.27 -2.28
CA SER A 73 15.39 -3.64 -3.61
C SER A 73 14.34 -2.52 -3.67
N LEU A 74 13.42 -2.46 -2.71
CA LEU A 74 12.39 -1.42 -2.67
C LEU A 74 12.99 -0.03 -2.44
N SER A 75 12.38 0.97 -3.09
CA SER A 75 12.56 2.37 -2.75
C SER A 75 12.13 2.67 -1.31
N MET A 76 12.54 3.81 -0.76
CA MET A 76 12.06 4.20 0.58
C MET A 76 10.53 4.32 0.65
N GLU A 77 9.88 4.80 -0.39
CA GLU A 77 8.42 4.94 -0.40
C GLU A 77 7.73 3.58 -0.46
N GLY A 78 8.30 2.62 -1.22
CA GLY A 78 7.86 1.22 -1.21
C GLY A 78 8.03 0.57 0.16
N ARG A 79 9.18 0.77 0.84
CA ARG A 79 9.40 0.30 2.22
C ARG A 79 8.40 0.90 3.20
N MET A 80 8.07 2.18 3.06
CA MET A 80 7.04 2.83 3.88
C MET A 80 5.67 2.20 3.65
N THR A 81 5.32 1.79 2.44
CA THR A 81 4.07 1.09 2.14
C THR A 81 4.00 -0.25 2.85
N VAL A 82 5.05 -1.06 2.78
CA VAL A 82 5.12 -2.36 3.47
C VAL A 82 5.00 -2.19 4.99
N CYS A 83 5.79 -1.28 5.58
CA CYS A 83 5.76 -1.01 7.02
C CYS A 83 4.41 -0.42 7.48
N ASN A 84 3.82 0.50 6.71
CA ASN A 84 2.52 1.09 7.01
C ASN A 84 1.43 0.02 7.11
N MET A 85 1.40 -0.91 6.17
CA MET A 85 0.38 -1.95 6.12
C MET A 85 0.62 -3.13 7.07
N SER A 86 1.71 -3.18 7.81
CA SER A 86 1.90 -4.18 8.87
C SER A 86 0.79 -4.13 9.92
N ILE A 87 0.19 -2.97 10.15
CA ILE A 87 -0.97 -2.79 11.04
C ILE A 87 -2.18 -3.60 10.55
N GLU A 88 -2.30 -3.79 9.23
CA GLU A 88 -3.44 -4.49 8.63
C GLU A 88 -3.39 -6.02 8.80
N CYS A 89 -2.26 -6.56 9.26
CA CYS A 89 -2.19 -7.94 9.77
C CYS A 89 -2.21 -8.01 11.31
N GLY A 90 -2.58 -6.92 11.99
CA GLY A 90 -2.69 -6.86 13.45
C GLY A 90 -1.37 -6.56 14.18
N ALA A 91 -0.28 -6.32 13.46
CA ALA A 91 1.01 -6.01 14.08
C ALA A 91 1.04 -4.65 14.76
N ARG A 92 1.93 -4.47 15.73
CA ARG A 92 2.17 -3.17 16.38
C ARG A 92 2.91 -2.20 15.47
N GLY A 93 3.67 -2.70 14.53
CA GLY A 93 4.40 -1.91 13.53
C GLY A 93 5.31 -2.80 12.69
N GLY A 94 5.93 -2.18 11.68
CA GLY A 94 6.89 -2.82 10.81
C GLY A 94 8.17 -2.01 10.67
N MET A 95 9.29 -2.69 10.53
CA MET A 95 10.60 -2.09 10.35
C MET A 95 11.36 -2.78 9.22
N ILE A 96 12.24 -2.02 8.59
CA ILE A 96 13.25 -2.51 7.65
C ILE A 96 14.59 -1.92 8.09
N ALA A 97 15.63 -2.76 8.17
CA ALA A 97 16.95 -2.31 8.55
C ALA A 97 17.44 -1.20 7.60
N PRO A 98 18.06 -0.13 8.13
CA PRO A 98 18.52 0.97 7.30
C PRO A 98 19.75 0.54 6.46
N ASP A 99 19.73 0.88 5.19
CA ASP A 99 20.79 0.61 4.23
C ASP A 99 21.10 1.85 3.37
N GLN A 100 21.84 1.70 2.29
CA GLN A 100 22.21 2.80 1.42
C GLN A 100 20.99 3.56 0.87
N THR A 101 19.92 2.84 0.50
CA THR A 101 18.66 3.45 0.05
C THR A 101 18.10 4.41 1.12
N THR A 102 18.15 4.01 2.40
CA THR A 102 17.71 4.85 3.52
C THR A 102 18.62 6.07 3.68
N PHE A 103 19.94 5.89 3.57
CA PHE A 103 20.89 7.00 3.75
C PHE A 103 20.76 8.03 2.62
N ASP A 104 20.62 7.57 1.38
CA ASP A 104 20.45 8.46 0.22
C ASP A 104 19.12 9.22 0.29
N TYR A 105 18.05 8.57 0.76
CA TYR A 105 16.76 9.22 0.97
C TYR A 105 16.82 10.33 2.03
N LEU A 106 17.63 10.16 3.08
CA LEU A 106 17.75 11.14 4.17
C LEU A 106 18.73 12.27 3.86
N ARG A 107 19.69 12.05 2.95
CA ARG A 107 20.74 13.02 2.61
C ARG A 107 20.13 14.31 2.09
N GLY A 108 20.54 15.45 2.67
CA GLY A 108 20.11 16.78 2.25
C GLY A 108 18.68 17.16 2.67
N ARG A 109 17.95 16.31 3.40
CA ARG A 109 16.66 16.71 3.94
C ARG A 109 16.84 17.70 5.09
N GLU A 110 15.98 18.71 5.15
CA GLU A 110 16.05 19.84 6.09
C GLU A 110 16.24 19.41 7.54
N ARG A 111 15.57 18.34 7.96
CA ARG A 111 15.60 17.85 9.35
C ARG A 111 16.54 16.69 9.59
N ALA A 112 17.28 16.25 8.59
CA ALA A 112 18.33 15.26 8.73
C ALA A 112 19.63 15.93 9.19
N PRO A 113 20.52 15.21 9.89
CA PRO A 113 21.88 15.69 10.14
C PRO A 113 22.56 16.12 8.84
N GLN A 114 23.46 17.11 8.89
CA GLN A 114 24.16 17.63 7.73
C GLN A 114 25.68 17.47 7.90
N GLY A 115 26.43 17.40 6.78
CA GLY A 115 27.90 17.31 6.77
C GLY A 115 28.44 16.15 7.61
N GLU A 116 29.47 16.40 8.41
CA GLU A 116 30.11 15.39 9.28
C GLU A 116 29.14 14.74 10.29
N ALA A 117 28.12 15.49 10.73
CA ALA A 117 27.09 14.92 11.62
C ALA A 117 26.22 13.88 10.90
N PHE A 118 26.01 14.02 9.59
CA PHE A 118 25.32 13.02 8.79
C PHE A 118 26.18 11.74 8.65
N ASP A 119 27.46 11.89 8.38
CA ASP A 119 28.36 10.74 8.23
C ASP A 119 28.50 9.97 9.55
N ALA A 120 28.62 10.67 10.67
CA ALA A 120 28.58 10.07 11.99
C ALA A 120 27.25 9.37 12.30
N ALA A 121 26.12 9.93 11.83
CA ALA A 121 24.82 9.29 11.96
C ALA A 121 24.72 8.01 11.11
N VAL A 122 25.19 8.05 9.87
CA VAL A 122 25.23 6.87 8.97
C VAL A 122 26.06 5.75 9.59
N ALA A 123 27.21 6.06 10.19
CA ALA A 123 28.04 5.06 10.87
C ALA A 123 27.25 4.32 11.97
N ARG A 124 26.50 5.08 12.80
CA ARG A 124 25.62 4.49 13.83
C ARG A 124 24.43 3.73 13.24
N TRP A 125 23.82 4.24 12.15
CA TRP A 125 22.66 3.57 11.54
C TRP A 125 23.02 2.25 10.87
N ARG A 126 24.26 2.10 10.41
CA ARG A 126 24.77 0.83 9.87
C ARG A 126 24.84 -0.29 10.91
N GLU A 127 24.85 0.04 12.19
CA GLU A 127 24.84 -0.91 13.32
C GLU A 127 23.41 -1.37 13.71
N LEU A 128 22.37 -0.80 13.09
CA LEU A 128 20.96 -1.09 13.42
C LEU A 128 20.39 -2.30 12.67
N TYR A 129 21.22 -3.26 12.31
CA TYR A 129 20.79 -4.56 11.84
C TYR A 129 20.56 -5.50 12.99
N SER A 130 19.61 -6.42 12.86
CA SER A 130 19.50 -7.51 13.81
C SER A 130 20.75 -8.39 13.76
N ASP A 131 21.22 -8.82 14.91
CA ASP A 131 22.39 -9.71 15.02
C ASP A 131 22.14 -11.03 14.25
N ALA A 132 23.21 -11.68 13.82
CA ALA A 132 23.11 -12.91 13.03
C ALA A 132 22.43 -14.07 13.80
N ASP A 133 22.52 -14.03 15.13
CA ASP A 133 21.91 -14.99 16.08
C ASP A 133 20.62 -14.45 16.73
N ALA A 134 20.09 -13.33 16.23
CA ALA A 134 18.83 -12.76 16.72
C ALA A 134 17.70 -13.79 16.65
N ARG A 135 16.93 -13.89 17.73
CA ARG A 135 15.81 -14.82 17.84
C ARG A 135 14.50 -14.07 17.65
N PHE A 136 13.65 -14.65 16.82
CA PHE A 136 12.30 -14.16 16.58
C PHE A 136 11.29 -15.17 17.15
N ASP A 137 10.22 -14.68 17.74
CA ASP A 137 9.12 -15.52 18.25
C ASP A 137 8.38 -16.21 17.09
N ARG A 138 8.40 -15.59 15.89
CA ARG A 138 7.79 -16.13 14.67
C ARG A 138 8.57 -15.68 13.44
N GLU A 139 8.75 -16.59 12.49
CA GLU A 139 9.38 -16.29 11.21
C GLU A 139 8.53 -16.81 10.05
N TYR A 140 8.48 -16.01 8.96
CA TYR A 140 7.90 -16.40 7.68
C TYR A 140 8.90 -16.13 6.57
N ARG A 141 8.85 -16.97 5.53
CA ARG A 141 9.64 -16.79 4.31
C ARG A 141 8.73 -16.89 3.11
N PHE A 142 8.93 -15.99 2.15
CA PHE A 142 8.19 -15.93 0.89
C PHE A 142 9.19 -15.83 -0.25
N ASP A 143 8.86 -16.44 -1.38
CA ASP A 143 9.55 -16.25 -2.64
C ASP A 143 8.90 -15.08 -3.40
N ALA A 144 9.69 -14.07 -3.74
CA ALA A 144 9.21 -12.93 -4.51
C ALA A 144 8.63 -13.33 -5.87
N ALA A 145 9.14 -14.40 -6.47
CA ALA A 145 8.65 -14.90 -7.76
C ALA A 145 7.18 -15.38 -7.72
N GLU A 146 6.66 -15.71 -6.53
CA GLU A 146 5.24 -16.11 -6.36
C GLU A 146 4.29 -14.89 -6.21
N ILE A 147 4.84 -13.67 -6.12
CA ILE A 147 4.03 -12.47 -5.92
C ILE A 147 3.57 -11.93 -7.27
N ALA A 148 2.28 -11.82 -7.46
CA ALA A 148 1.64 -11.23 -8.62
C ALA A 148 0.99 -9.88 -8.25
N PRO A 149 0.54 -9.07 -9.22
CA PRO A 149 -0.36 -7.95 -8.93
C PRO A 149 -1.59 -8.44 -8.15
N MET A 150 -1.84 -7.83 -6.99
CA MET A 150 -2.84 -8.29 -6.02
C MET A 150 -4.11 -7.45 -6.05
N ILE A 151 -5.23 -8.12 -5.75
CA ILE A 151 -6.53 -7.49 -5.48
C ILE A 151 -7.21 -8.20 -4.31
N THR A 152 -8.02 -7.50 -3.52
CA THR A 152 -8.88 -8.16 -2.52
C THR A 152 -10.24 -8.48 -3.12
N TYR A 153 -10.86 -9.58 -2.65
CA TYR A 153 -12.20 -10.01 -3.06
C TYR A 153 -13.25 -9.88 -1.95
N GLY A 154 -12.83 -9.57 -0.72
CA GLY A 154 -13.70 -9.52 0.44
C GLY A 154 -13.56 -8.23 1.23
N THR A 155 -13.88 -8.28 2.52
CA THR A 155 -14.07 -7.13 3.42
C THR A 155 -12.89 -6.85 4.35
N ASN A 156 -11.75 -7.49 4.14
CA ASN A 156 -10.51 -7.18 4.85
C ASN A 156 -9.27 -7.51 3.98
N PRO A 157 -8.10 -6.95 4.29
CA PRO A 157 -6.87 -7.16 3.50
C PRO A 157 -6.38 -8.61 3.46
N GLY A 158 -6.78 -9.47 4.41
CA GLY A 158 -6.47 -10.90 4.41
C GLY A 158 -7.19 -11.68 3.32
N MET A 159 -8.24 -11.10 2.73
CA MET A 159 -8.97 -11.66 1.59
C MET A 159 -8.37 -11.16 0.27
N GLY A 160 -7.05 -11.29 0.13
CA GLY A 160 -6.28 -10.93 -1.06
C GLY A 160 -5.98 -12.14 -1.94
N MET A 161 -5.90 -11.90 -3.24
CA MET A 161 -5.51 -12.89 -4.25
C MET A 161 -4.78 -12.21 -5.41
N ALA A 162 -4.09 -12.98 -6.23
CA ALA A 162 -3.59 -12.47 -7.52
C ALA A 162 -4.75 -12.01 -8.39
N VAL A 163 -4.55 -10.92 -9.13
CA VAL A 163 -5.62 -10.29 -9.92
C VAL A 163 -6.23 -11.23 -10.97
N ASP A 164 -5.46 -12.20 -11.45
CA ASP A 164 -5.84 -13.23 -12.42
C ASP A 164 -6.34 -14.54 -11.79
N ALA A 165 -6.34 -14.63 -10.46
CA ALA A 165 -6.83 -15.82 -9.75
C ALA A 165 -8.37 -15.85 -9.65
N ALA A 166 -8.88 -16.99 -9.24
CA ALA A 166 -10.28 -17.15 -8.83
C ALA A 166 -10.41 -16.98 -7.31
N ILE A 167 -11.55 -16.49 -6.88
CA ILE A 167 -11.91 -16.39 -5.45
C ILE A 167 -11.86 -17.82 -4.85
N PRO A 168 -11.24 -18.01 -3.67
CA PRO A 168 -11.20 -19.31 -3.02
C PRO A 168 -12.60 -19.91 -2.84
N VAL A 169 -12.72 -21.23 -3.03
CA VAL A 169 -14.01 -21.91 -2.90
C VAL A 169 -14.51 -21.99 -1.45
N ASP A 170 -13.62 -21.81 -0.50
CA ASP A 170 -13.86 -21.77 0.95
C ASP A 170 -13.89 -20.34 1.50
N ALA A 171 -14.02 -19.33 0.64
CA ALA A 171 -14.11 -17.93 1.04
C ALA A 171 -15.32 -17.68 1.96
N ASP A 172 -15.19 -16.71 2.88
CA ASP A 172 -16.24 -16.34 3.83
C ASP A 172 -17.54 -15.93 3.10
N PRO A 173 -18.65 -16.68 3.27
CA PRO A 173 -19.90 -16.40 2.58
C PRO A 173 -20.47 -15.00 2.89
N LYS A 174 -20.28 -14.48 4.10
CA LYS A 174 -20.78 -13.15 4.50
C LYS A 174 -20.04 -12.05 3.73
N ALA A 175 -18.72 -12.19 3.61
CA ALA A 175 -17.92 -11.22 2.84
C ALA A 175 -18.29 -11.27 1.36
N LEU A 176 -18.53 -12.46 0.80
CA LEU A 176 -18.95 -12.63 -0.59
C LEU A 176 -20.35 -12.04 -0.84
N GLU A 177 -21.29 -12.26 0.07
CA GLU A 177 -22.63 -11.67 0.01
C GLU A 177 -22.56 -10.15 -0.02
N TYR A 178 -21.78 -9.53 0.88
CA TYR A 178 -21.58 -8.08 0.89
C TYR A 178 -20.95 -7.57 -0.40
N MET A 179 -19.91 -8.26 -0.90
CA MET A 179 -19.22 -7.87 -2.12
C MET A 179 -20.01 -8.22 -3.39
N GLY A 180 -21.01 -9.10 -3.31
CA GLY A 180 -21.79 -9.56 -4.45
C GLY A 180 -20.97 -10.41 -5.42
N PHE A 181 -20.14 -11.31 -4.87
CA PHE A 181 -19.31 -12.24 -5.61
C PHE A 181 -19.67 -13.68 -5.23
N ASP A 182 -19.34 -14.60 -6.12
CA ASP A 182 -19.48 -16.04 -5.90
C ASP A 182 -18.11 -16.70 -5.64
N ALA A 183 -18.09 -17.73 -4.81
CA ALA A 183 -16.89 -18.55 -4.61
C ALA A 183 -16.48 -19.22 -5.93
N GLY A 184 -15.17 -19.23 -6.21
CA GLY A 184 -14.62 -19.73 -7.48
C GLY A 184 -14.73 -18.75 -8.67
N GLU A 185 -15.33 -17.60 -8.48
CA GLU A 185 -15.47 -16.59 -9.53
C GLU A 185 -14.14 -15.88 -9.81
N ARG A 186 -13.91 -15.44 -11.06
CA ARG A 186 -12.80 -14.57 -11.45
C ARG A 186 -13.26 -13.12 -11.49
N LEU A 187 -12.44 -12.21 -10.94
CA LEU A 187 -12.76 -10.79 -10.93
C LEU A 187 -12.36 -10.07 -12.22
N LEU A 188 -11.45 -10.63 -13.03
CA LEU A 188 -11.06 -10.04 -14.32
C LEU A 188 -12.27 -9.80 -15.20
N GLY A 189 -12.37 -8.60 -15.77
CA GLY A 189 -13.45 -8.18 -16.64
C GLY A 189 -14.68 -7.61 -15.92
N LYS A 190 -14.79 -7.70 -14.59
CA LYS A 190 -15.88 -7.09 -13.84
C LYS A 190 -15.84 -5.56 -13.93
N PRO A 191 -16.98 -4.90 -14.18
CA PRO A 191 -17.06 -3.44 -14.24
C PRO A 191 -16.62 -2.78 -12.94
N VAL A 192 -15.99 -1.61 -13.05
CA VAL A 192 -15.55 -0.77 -11.95
C VAL A 192 -16.21 0.60 -12.07
N ASP A 193 -16.84 1.08 -10.99
CA ASP A 193 -17.50 2.38 -10.99
C ASP A 193 -16.53 3.50 -10.53
N TYR A 194 -15.66 3.18 -9.58
CA TYR A 194 -14.76 4.12 -8.95
C TYR A 194 -13.32 3.60 -8.89
N VAL A 195 -12.37 4.53 -9.01
CA VAL A 195 -10.96 4.26 -8.72
C VAL A 195 -10.45 5.33 -7.76
N PHE A 196 -9.82 4.88 -6.68
CA PHE A 196 -9.19 5.76 -5.70
C PHE A 196 -7.69 5.48 -5.61
N VAL A 197 -6.88 6.47 -5.96
CA VAL A 197 -5.41 6.43 -5.79
C VAL A 197 -5.00 7.49 -4.79
N GLY A 198 -4.43 7.07 -3.67
CA GLY A 198 -4.10 7.97 -2.58
C GLY A 198 -3.90 7.25 -1.26
N SER A 199 -4.16 7.95 -0.17
CA SER A 199 -3.97 7.53 1.21
C SER A 199 -2.51 7.57 1.70
N CYS A 200 -2.31 7.27 2.99
CA CYS A 200 -0.97 7.17 3.58
C CYS A 200 -0.12 6.01 3.03
N THR A 201 -0.76 5.03 2.37
CA THR A 201 -0.08 3.89 1.76
C THR A 201 0.45 4.19 0.36
N ASN A 202 -0.37 4.77 -0.51
CA ASN A 202 -0.04 4.99 -1.93
C ASN A 202 -0.49 6.38 -2.43
N GLY A 203 -0.21 7.41 -1.65
CA GLY A 203 -0.37 8.82 -2.04
C GLY A 203 0.96 9.57 -2.06
N ARG A 204 2.10 8.88 -2.18
CA ARG A 204 3.44 9.47 -2.26
C ARG A 204 3.79 9.87 -3.67
N ILE A 205 4.89 10.57 -3.85
CA ILE A 205 5.26 11.08 -5.18
C ILE A 205 5.57 9.95 -6.16
N GLU A 206 6.18 8.85 -5.72
CA GLU A 206 6.45 7.68 -6.57
C GLU A 206 5.17 7.03 -7.07
N ASP A 207 4.14 6.93 -6.21
CA ASP A 207 2.82 6.41 -6.59
C ASP A 207 2.17 7.25 -7.71
N LEU A 208 2.24 8.59 -7.55
CA LEU A 208 1.69 9.51 -8.56
C LEU A 208 2.49 9.47 -9.86
N ARG A 209 3.82 9.37 -9.79
CA ARG A 209 4.68 9.18 -10.97
C ARG A 209 4.34 7.86 -11.68
N ARG A 210 4.20 6.78 -10.92
CA ARG A 210 3.84 5.46 -11.46
C ARG A 210 2.48 5.51 -12.15
N PHE A 211 1.46 6.04 -11.46
CA PHE A 211 0.12 6.18 -12.04
C PHE A 211 0.13 7.05 -13.31
N ALA A 212 0.76 8.22 -13.26
CA ALA A 212 0.84 9.13 -14.41
C ALA A 212 1.51 8.47 -15.62
N ARG A 213 2.63 7.77 -15.43
CA ARG A 213 3.34 7.03 -16.47
C ARG A 213 2.45 5.96 -17.12
N LEU A 214 1.68 5.21 -16.33
CA LEU A 214 0.80 4.15 -16.84
C LEU A 214 -0.38 4.68 -17.64
N VAL A 215 -0.87 5.87 -17.31
CA VAL A 215 -2.03 6.47 -18.02
C VAL A 215 -1.63 7.48 -19.09
N GLU A 216 -0.36 7.80 -19.24
CA GLU A 216 0.14 8.71 -20.28
C GLU A 216 -0.19 8.18 -21.67
N GLY A 217 -0.72 9.05 -22.52
CA GLY A 217 -1.19 8.69 -23.86
C GLY A 217 -2.47 7.85 -23.92
N ARG A 218 -3.09 7.56 -22.78
CA ARG A 218 -4.34 6.81 -22.64
C ARG A 218 -5.47 7.73 -22.18
N ARG A 219 -6.68 7.20 -22.12
CA ARG A 219 -7.84 7.91 -21.58
C ARG A 219 -8.50 7.09 -20.48
N LYS A 220 -8.94 7.77 -19.44
CA LYS A 220 -9.82 7.22 -18.43
C LYS A 220 -11.11 6.70 -19.08
N ALA A 221 -11.57 5.52 -18.68
CA ALA A 221 -12.88 5.02 -19.08
C ALA A 221 -13.99 6.01 -18.67
N PRO A 222 -14.91 6.37 -19.59
CA PRO A 222 -15.89 7.44 -19.34
C PRO A 222 -16.83 7.14 -18.17
N GLU A 223 -17.14 5.87 -17.92
CA GLU A 223 -18.00 5.39 -16.84
C GLU A 223 -17.33 5.42 -15.46
N VAL A 224 -16.00 5.51 -15.39
CA VAL A 224 -15.26 5.48 -14.12
C VAL A 224 -15.13 6.87 -13.53
N THR A 225 -15.47 7.03 -12.27
CA THR A 225 -15.09 8.18 -11.45
C THR A 225 -13.76 7.87 -10.78
N ALA A 226 -12.72 8.66 -11.06
CA ALA A 226 -11.38 8.43 -10.50
C ALA A 226 -10.93 9.62 -9.64
N TRP A 227 -10.44 9.33 -8.44
CA TRP A 227 -9.90 10.32 -7.51
C TRP A 227 -8.41 10.05 -7.26
N ILE A 228 -7.57 10.98 -7.73
CA ILE A 228 -6.12 10.93 -7.53
C ILE A 228 -5.76 11.95 -6.45
N VAL A 229 -5.39 11.47 -5.26
CA VAL A 229 -5.27 12.27 -4.05
C VAL A 229 -3.85 12.21 -3.49
N PRO A 230 -3.07 13.31 -3.57
CA PRO A 230 -1.75 13.38 -2.96
C PRO A 230 -1.80 13.18 -1.44
N GLY A 231 -0.80 12.51 -0.88
CA GLY A 231 -0.73 12.24 0.56
C GLY A 231 -0.37 13.48 1.41
N SER A 232 0.13 14.55 0.80
CA SER A 232 0.47 15.80 1.48
C SER A 232 0.57 16.97 0.50
N LYS A 233 0.56 18.20 1.04
CA LYS A 233 0.81 19.41 0.24
C LYS A 233 2.18 19.40 -0.42
N ALA A 234 3.19 18.82 0.21
CA ALA A 234 4.52 18.70 -0.38
C ALA A 234 4.53 17.78 -1.60
N VAL A 235 3.79 16.65 -1.53
CA VAL A 235 3.61 15.74 -2.67
C VAL A 235 2.83 16.40 -3.79
N GLU A 236 1.76 17.15 -3.47
CA GLU A 236 1.00 17.92 -4.47
C GLU A 236 1.90 18.92 -5.19
N ALA A 237 2.69 19.68 -4.45
CA ALA A 237 3.61 20.66 -5.01
C ALA A 237 4.67 19.99 -5.93
N ALA A 238 5.24 18.86 -5.50
CA ALA A 238 6.18 18.10 -6.30
C ALA A 238 5.53 17.56 -7.58
N ALA A 239 4.33 16.99 -7.48
CA ALA A 239 3.59 16.48 -8.63
C ALA A 239 3.31 17.58 -9.68
N LYS A 240 2.93 18.77 -9.24
CA LYS A 240 2.72 19.94 -10.12
C LYS A 240 4.03 20.44 -10.72
N ALA A 241 5.11 20.48 -9.94
CA ALA A 241 6.43 20.90 -10.43
C ALA A 241 6.96 19.93 -11.51
N GLU A 242 6.67 18.65 -11.40
CA GLU A 242 7.01 17.62 -12.38
C GLU A 242 6.02 17.54 -13.55
N GLY A 243 4.92 18.26 -13.51
CA GLY A 243 3.90 18.29 -14.58
C GLY A 243 2.99 17.05 -14.59
N LEU A 244 2.97 16.27 -13.49
CA LEU A 244 2.11 15.08 -13.40
C LEU A 244 0.62 15.45 -13.48
N ASP A 245 0.23 16.60 -12.95
CA ASP A 245 -1.13 17.15 -13.05
C ASP A 245 -1.57 17.34 -14.50
N ARG A 246 -0.66 17.78 -15.39
CA ARG A 246 -0.95 17.94 -16.82
C ARG A 246 -1.09 16.60 -17.55
N ILE A 247 -0.22 15.63 -17.22
CA ILE A 247 -0.33 14.26 -17.77
C ILE A 247 -1.67 13.64 -17.35
N LEU A 248 -2.02 13.74 -16.07
CA LEU A 248 -3.29 13.26 -15.54
C LEU A 248 -4.49 13.93 -16.21
N ALA A 249 -4.48 15.26 -16.33
CA ALA A 249 -5.55 16.01 -16.99
C ALA A 249 -5.73 15.62 -18.47
N ALA A 250 -4.62 15.43 -19.20
CA ALA A 250 -4.64 14.96 -20.58
C ALA A 250 -5.28 13.57 -20.72
N ALA A 251 -5.10 12.70 -19.71
CA ALA A 251 -5.71 11.38 -19.64
C ALA A 251 -7.16 11.39 -19.09
N GLY A 252 -7.69 12.54 -18.70
CA GLY A 252 -9.05 12.70 -18.15
C GLY A 252 -9.16 12.46 -16.65
N PHE A 253 -8.05 12.57 -15.93
CA PHE A 253 -8.02 12.49 -14.46
C PHE A 253 -7.84 13.87 -13.83
N GLU A 254 -8.29 14.02 -12.60
CA GLU A 254 -8.11 15.21 -11.78
C GLU A 254 -7.16 14.91 -10.62
N LEU A 255 -6.10 15.70 -10.48
CA LEU A 255 -5.28 15.71 -9.27
C LEU A 255 -6.02 16.53 -8.21
N ARG A 256 -6.47 15.88 -7.15
CA ARG A 256 -7.28 16.49 -6.10
C ARG A 256 -6.44 17.12 -4.99
N GLN A 257 -7.11 17.84 -4.10
CA GLN A 257 -6.47 18.39 -2.90
C GLN A 257 -5.99 17.27 -1.97
N PRO A 258 -4.83 17.43 -1.31
CA PRO A 258 -4.33 16.46 -0.34
C PRO A 258 -5.30 16.25 0.82
N GLY A 259 -5.47 14.99 1.22
CA GLY A 259 -6.33 14.62 2.32
C GLY A 259 -6.68 13.14 2.35
N CYS A 260 -7.56 12.75 3.27
CA CYS A 260 -8.03 11.37 3.35
C CYS A 260 -9.06 11.03 2.26
N SER A 261 -9.84 12.03 1.78
CA SER A 261 -10.84 11.84 0.73
C SER A 261 -11.69 10.56 0.98
N ALA A 262 -11.94 9.75 -0.03
CA ALA A 262 -12.70 8.51 0.09
C ALA A 262 -12.05 7.43 0.98
N CYS A 263 -10.79 7.55 1.36
CA CYS A 263 -10.15 6.55 2.23
C CYS A 263 -10.91 6.31 3.55
N LEU A 264 -11.60 7.34 4.07
CA LEU A 264 -12.36 7.29 5.33
C LEU A 264 -13.86 7.54 5.16
N ALA A 265 -14.30 8.05 4.01
CA ALA A 265 -15.67 8.52 3.78
C ALA A 265 -16.22 9.51 4.84
N MET A 266 -15.32 10.28 5.45
CA MET A 266 -15.69 11.29 6.48
C MET A 266 -16.04 12.65 5.90
N ASN A 267 -15.89 12.84 4.60
CA ASN A 267 -16.24 14.04 3.85
C ASN A 267 -17.29 13.73 2.76
N ALA A 268 -17.45 14.61 1.80
CA ALA A 268 -18.37 14.42 0.68
C ALA A 268 -17.90 13.33 -0.30
N ASP A 269 -16.63 12.95 -0.27
CA ASP A 269 -16.07 11.91 -1.15
C ASP A 269 -16.45 10.52 -0.63
N LYS A 270 -17.62 10.05 -1.00
CA LYS A 270 -18.15 8.73 -0.61
C LYS A 270 -18.46 7.91 -1.83
N ILE A 271 -18.17 6.61 -1.76
CA ILE A 271 -18.61 5.65 -2.76
C ILE A 271 -20.07 5.27 -2.45
N PRO A 272 -21.00 5.36 -3.40
CA PRO A 272 -22.38 4.95 -3.19
C PRO A 272 -22.52 3.44 -2.92
N ALA A 273 -23.61 3.06 -2.25
CA ALA A 273 -23.94 1.67 -1.98
C ALA A 273 -24.00 0.82 -3.26
N GLY A 274 -23.47 -0.39 -3.18
CA GLY A 274 -23.43 -1.35 -4.29
C GLY A 274 -22.39 -1.07 -5.37
N LYS A 275 -21.70 0.09 -5.32
CA LYS A 275 -20.67 0.47 -6.30
C LYS A 275 -19.31 -0.12 -5.96
N TYR A 276 -18.59 -0.57 -7.00
CA TYR A 276 -17.24 -1.10 -6.89
C TYR A 276 -16.18 -0.02 -7.01
N CYS A 277 -15.26 0.00 -6.06
CA CYS A 277 -14.10 0.89 -6.06
C CYS A 277 -12.81 0.08 -6.01
N VAL A 278 -11.97 0.17 -7.04
CA VAL A 278 -10.57 -0.29 -6.96
C VAL A 278 -9.77 0.80 -6.28
N SER A 279 -9.10 0.46 -5.17
CA SER A 279 -8.56 1.44 -4.25
C SER A 279 -7.16 1.10 -3.74
N THR A 280 -6.28 2.09 -3.73
CA THR A 280 -4.97 1.96 -3.11
C THR A 280 -4.97 2.28 -1.61
N SER A 281 -6.14 2.45 -0.99
CA SER A 281 -6.25 2.62 0.46
C SER A 281 -5.78 1.37 1.23
N ASN A 282 -5.69 1.46 2.55
CA ASN A 282 -5.17 0.39 3.38
C ASN A 282 -6.25 -0.57 3.92
N ARG A 283 -7.51 -0.14 3.96
CA ARG A 283 -8.62 -0.90 4.57
C ARG A 283 -9.85 -0.89 3.70
N ASN A 284 -10.58 -2.00 3.73
CA ASN A 284 -11.79 -2.21 2.95
C ASN A 284 -12.92 -2.90 3.74
N PHE A 285 -12.97 -2.71 5.06
CA PHE A 285 -14.11 -3.22 5.83
C PHE A 285 -15.42 -2.57 5.37
N GLU A 286 -16.52 -3.22 5.64
CA GLU A 286 -17.86 -2.79 5.25
C GLU A 286 -18.12 -1.31 5.60
N GLY A 287 -18.50 -0.53 4.62
CA GLY A 287 -18.78 0.90 4.79
C GLY A 287 -17.54 1.81 4.86
N ARG A 288 -16.32 1.31 4.74
CA ARG A 288 -15.09 2.11 4.88
C ARG A 288 -15.04 3.32 3.95
N GLN A 289 -15.41 3.15 2.68
CA GLN A 289 -15.42 4.22 1.68
C GLN A 289 -16.83 4.80 1.44
N GLY A 290 -17.82 4.37 2.22
CA GLY A 290 -19.21 4.79 2.16
C GLY A 290 -20.13 3.64 2.55
N PRO A 291 -21.31 3.91 3.13
CA PRO A 291 -22.28 2.87 3.49
C PRO A 291 -22.63 1.99 2.27
N GLY A 292 -22.40 0.68 2.38
CA GLY A 292 -22.66 -0.28 1.31
C GLY A 292 -21.67 -0.23 0.14
N ALA A 293 -20.59 0.55 0.22
CA ALA A 293 -19.54 0.60 -0.79
C ALA A 293 -18.73 -0.70 -0.83
N ARG A 294 -18.40 -1.17 -2.02
CA ARG A 294 -17.63 -2.40 -2.28
C ARG A 294 -16.21 -2.07 -2.68
N THR A 295 -15.29 -2.12 -1.73
CA THR A 295 -13.89 -1.69 -1.93
C THR A 295 -12.98 -2.86 -2.18
N LEU A 296 -12.24 -2.80 -3.29
CA LEU A 296 -11.23 -3.76 -3.70
C LEU A 296 -9.85 -3.11 -3.53
N LEU A 297 -9.06 -3.58 -2.57
CA LEU A 297 -7.70 -3.05 -2.37
C LEU A 297 -6.76 -3.59 -3.44
N SER A 298 -5.88 -2.71 -3.94
CA SER A 298 -4.87 -3.07 -4.93
C SER A 298 -3.67 -2.13 -4.90
N GLY A 299 -2.63 -2.46 -5.65
CA GLY A 299 -1.54 -1.57 -6.00
C GLY A 299 -1.95 -0.51 -7.02
N VAL A 300 -1.03 0.41 -7.30
CA VAL A 300 -1.25 1.53 -8.24
C VAL A 300 -1.43 1.04 -9.67
N ALA A 301 -0.70 -0.01 -10.07
CA ALA A 301 -0.79 -0.54 -11.43
C ALA A 301 -2.16 -1.16 -11.73
N VAL A 302 -2.72 -1.95 -10.80
CA VAL A 302 -4.08 -2.52 -10.94
C VAL A 302 -5.13 -1.41 -10.93
N ALA A 303 -4.97 -0.38 -10.10
CA ALA A 303 -5.86 0.77 -10.06
C ALA A 303 -5.83 1.57 -11.38
N ALA A 304 -4.64 1.76 -11.97
CA ALA A 304 -4.49 2.41 -13.28
C ALA A 304 -5.14 1.58 -14.39
N ALA A 305 -4.93 0.25 -14.38
CA ALA A 305 -5.55 -0.65 -15.33
C ALA A 305 -7.08 -0.60 -15.27
N ALA A 306 -7.63 -0.62 -14.05
CA ALA A 306 -9.07 -0.49 -13.84
C ALA A 306 -9.62 0.87 -14.30
N ALA A 307 -8.88 1.96 -14.05
CA ALA A 307 -9.30 3.31 -14.44
C ALA A 307 -9.34 3.52 -15.95
N VAL A 308 -8.41 2.90 -16.68
CA VAL A 308 -8.32 3.02 -18.14
C VAL A 308 -9.30 2.08 -18.84
N SER A 309 -9.47 0.84 -18.33
CA SER A 309 -10.30 -0.18 -18.99
C SER A 309 -11.78 -0.17 -18.56
N GLY A 310 -12.13 0.53 -17.47
CA GLY A 310 -13.49 0.51 -16.89
C GLY A 310 -13.84 -0.80 -16.18
N ARG A 311 -12.87 -1.70 -15.99
CA ARG A 311 -13.06 -3.03 -15.41
C ARG A 311 -11.80 -3.49 -14.67
N ILE A 312 -11.95 -4.50 -13.83
CA ILE A 312 -10.78 -5.16 -13.21
C ILE A 312 -9.96 -5.78 -14.34
N ALA A 313 -8.71 -5.38 -14.46
CA ALA A 313 -7.79 -5.83 -15.51
C ALA A 313 -6.40 -6.14 -14.94
N ASP A 314 -5.72 -7.09 -15.56
CA ASP A 314 -4.32 -7.38 -15.24
C ASP A 314 -3.44 -6.28 -15.84
N PRO A 315 -2.69 -5.53 -15.00
CA PRO A 315 -1.83 -4.47 -15.49
C PRO A 315 -0.70 -5.00 -16.39
N ARG A 316 -0.27 -6.26 -16.20
CA ARG A 316 0.78 -6.88 -17.02
C ARG A 316 0.35 -7.04 -18.47
N GLU A 317 -0.91 -7.43 -18.70
CA GLU A 317 -1.48 -7.57 -20.04
C GLU A 317 -1.75 -6.21 -20.68
N LEU A 318 -2.25 -5.25 -19.88
CA LEU A 318 -2.69 -3.96 -20.42
C LEU A 318 -1.52 -3.02 -20.75
N PHE A 319 -0.48 -3.01 -19.91
CA PHE A 319 0.63 -2.06 -20.03
C PHE A 319 1.91 -2.67 -20.63
N GLY A 320 2.09 -3.99 -20.54
CA GLY A 320 3.25 -4.67 -21.12
C GLY A 320 4.56 -4.24 -20.46
N PHE A 321 4.71 -4.49 -19.17
CA PHE A 321 5.91 -4.10 -18.42
C PHE A 321 7.18 -4.74 -19.00
N PRO A 322 8.26 -3.98 -19.17
CA PRO A 322 9.55 -4.57 -19.52
C PRO A 322 10.07 -5.47 -18.40
N PRO A 323 11.01 -6.40 -18.69
CA PRO A 323 11.52 -7.34 -17.69
C PRO A 323 12.15 -6.70 -16.45
N ASP A 324 12.63 -5.46 -16.57
CA ASP A 324 13.36 -4.74 -15.52
C ASP A 324 12.52 -3.63 -14.83
N ASP A 325 11.19 -3.59 -15.04
CA ASP A 325 10.32 -2.54 -14.48
C ASP A 325 9.66 -2.94 -13.14
#